data_45551d8497949e6d8457749756c83e1e
#
_entry.id   45551d8497949e6d8457749756c83e1e
#
_cell.length_a   1.000
_cell.length_b   1.000
_cell.length_c   1.000
_cell.angle_alpha   90.00
_cell.angle_beta   90.00
_cell.angle_gamma   90.00
#
_symmetry.space_group_name_H-M   'P 1'
#
loop_
_entity.id
_entity.type
_entity.pdbx_description
1 polymer ?
#
loop_
_entity_poly.entity_id
_entity_poly.type
_entity_poly.pdbx_seq_one_letter_code
_entity_poly.pdbx_strand_id
1 'polypeptide(L)'
;MVKKVLIAGAVGTAVLFGTLSSGIPGLPAADAQVAKAATKLSKGIGGRAYLNSNGAVFTAKIKLPDTVKHDDSVSTPYIYSGFKAKSGTEADTGLQYSKQYNVWKPFMKVGAKNNQTYIEGKDKFTYTKGFRPGSTVQMTIYKNVNGNTRMTLWGTNNDGYTGRIITEIQETNIGTISSWKTLATAAVSYESQRDAIKTNFSTSFNNITIDNKAVTPVIDTQDNAKVSVSGNNVTISVNQ
;
A
#
# COMPACT_ATOMS: atom_id res chain seq x y z
N MET A 1 -10.52 -51.26 27.27
CA MET A 1 -9.38 -50.75 26.49
C MET A 1 -9.63 -49.27 26.17
N VAL A 2 -8.99 -48.39 26.89
CA VAL A 2 -9.15 -46.93 26.73
C VAL A 2 -7.90 -46.41 26.02
N LYS A 3 -8.05 -45.90 24.79
CA LYS A 3 -6.96 -45.28 24.03
C LYS A 3 -6.74 -43.84 24.53
N LYS A 4 -5.58 -43.61 25.11
CA LYS A 4 -5.09 -42.28 25.46
C LYS A 4 -4.68 -41.54 24.19
N VAL A 5 -5.26 -40.35 23.94
CA VAL A 5 -4.84 -39.40 22.95
C VAL A 5 -3.81 -38.48 23.62
N LEU A 6 -2.58 -38.49 23.11
CA LEU A 6 -1.53 -37.50 23.50
C LEU A 6 -1.75 -36.23 22.68
N ILE A 7 -2.03 -35.15 23.39
CA ILE A 7 -1.98 -33.81 22.80
C ILE A 7 -0.56 -33.28 23.01
N ALA A 8 0.19 -33.14 21.91
CA ALA A 8 1.50 -32.46 21.93
C ALA A 8 1.27 -30.94 21.93
N GLY A 9 1.48 -30.31 23.08
CA GLY A 9 1.51 -28.87 23.21
C GLY A 9 2.82 -28.30 22.69
N ALA A 10 2.75 -27.43 21.69
CA ALA A 10 3.89 -26.65 21.26
C ALA A 10 4.18 -25.55 22.30
N VAL A 11 5.29 -25.71 23.01
CA VAL A 11 5.81 -24.67 23.94
C VAL A 11 6.51 -23.61 23.10
N GLY A 12 5.84 -22.46 22.91
CA GLY A 12 6.46 -21.27 22.34
C GLY A 12 7.39 -20.63 23.37
N THR A 13 8.68 -20.63 23.13
CA THR A 13 9.69 -19.97 23.94
C THR A 13 9.56 -18.45 23.74
N ALA A 14 8.97 -17.76 24.72
CA ALA A 14 9.01 -16.31 24.78
C ALA A 14 10.39 -15.88 25.32
N VAL A 15 11.22 -15.30 24.46
CA VAL A 15 12.47 -14.64 24.88
C VAL A 15 12.10 -13.27 25.44
N LEU A 16 12.09 -13.15 26.76
CA LEU A 16 11.99 -11.88 27.47
C LEU A 16 13.35 -11.17 27.41
N PHE A 17 13.49 -10.17 26.56
CA PHE A 17 14.55 -9.19 26.70
C PHE A 17 14.17 -8.21 27.81
N GLY A 18 14.79 -8.38 28.98
CA GLY A 18 14.69 -7.43 30.06
C GLY A 18 15.31 -6.09 29.68
N THR A 19 14.50 -5.05 29.67
CA THR A 19 14.97 -3.66 29.55
C THR A 19 15.54 -3.20 30.87
N LEU A 20 16.87 -3.02 30.94
CA LEU A 20 17.51 -2.23 31.99
C LEU A 20 17.21 -0.76 31.69
N SER A 21 16.18 -0.20 32.32
CA SER A 21 15.92 1.23 32.31
C SER A 21 16.81 1.91 33.35
N SER A 22 17.97 2.44 32.93
CA SER A 22 18.67 3.48 33.68
C SER A 22 17.96 4.81 33.38
N GLY A 23 17.10 5.22 34.31
CA GLY A 23 16.35 6.47 34.16
C GLY A 23 17.27 7.70 34.20
N ILE A 24 17.30 8.45 33.12
CA ILE A 24 17.72 9.85 33.10
C ILE A 24 16.43 10.67 33.22
N PRO A 25 16.24 11.47 34.28
CA PRO A 25 15.04 12.28 34.45
C PRO A 25 15.04 13.40 33.37
N GLY A 26 13.98 13.44 32.57
CA GLY A 26 13.72 14.58 31.68
C GLY A 26 13.66 14.32 30.17
N LEU A 27 13.81 13.08 29.68
CA LEU A 27 13.49 12.75 28.27
C LEU A 27 12.11 12.12 28.22
N PRO A 28 11.23 12.57 27.29
CA PRO A 28 9.97 11.89 27.05
C PRO A 28 10.29 10.45 26.63
N ALA A 29 9.63 9.48 27.26
CA ALA A 29 9.73 8.07 26.88
C ALA A 29 9.40 7.95 25.40
N ALA A 30 10.37 7.51 24.59
CA ALA A 30 10.09 7.09 23.24
C ALA A 30 9.15 5.87 23.36
N ASP A 31 7.91 6.01 22.88
CA ASP A 31 6.97 4.90 22.80
C ASP A 31 7.64 3.76 22.03
N ALA A 32 8.05 2.72 22.76
CA ALA A 32 8.53 1.50 22.17
C ALA A 32 7.35 0.88 21.42
N GLN A 33 7.27 1.09 20.12
CA GLN A 33 6.33 0.37 19.28
C GLN A 33 6.65 -1.13 19.42
N VAL A 34 5.77 -1.84 20.12
CA VAL A 34 5.84 -3.30 20.18
C VAL A 34 5.81 -3.81 18.75
N ALA A 35 6.90 -4.42 18.31
CA ALA A 35 7.00 -5.02 16.99
C ALA A 35 5.91 -6.09 16.86
N LYS A 36 4.81 -5.75 16.22
CA LYS A 36 3.76 -6.71 15.88
C LYS A 36 4.37 -7.74 14.93
N ALA A 37 4.19 -9.03 15.23
CA ALA A 37 4.68 -10.10 14.37
C ALA A 37 4.32 -9.82 12.91
N ALA A 38 5.30 -9.95 12.01
CA ALA A 38 5.11 -9.65 10.60
C ALA A 38 3.96 -10.49 10.03
N THR A 39 2.88 -9.82 9.63
CA THR A 39 1.73 -10.47 9.00
C THR A 39 2.11 -10.79 7.56
N LYS A 40 2.05 -12.07 7.17
CA LYS A 40 2.28 -12.46 5.77
C LYS A 40 1.13 -12.00 4.88
N LEU A 41 1.46 -11.57 3.67
CA LEU A 41 0.48 -11.34 2.61
C LEU A 41 0.16 -12.68 1.94
N SER A 42 -1.11 -13.05 1.81
CA SER A 42 -1.50 -14.34 1.22
C SER A 42 -1.11 -14.45 -0.26
N LYS A 43 -1.16 -13.34 -1.01
CA LYS A 43 -0.92 -13.31 -2.46
C LYS A 43 0.14 -12.29 -2.82
N GLY A 44 1.37 -12.51 -2.37
CA GLY A 44 2.49 -11.64 -2.69
C GLY A 44 3.40 -11.38 -1.51
N ILE A 45 4.32 -10.44 -1.69
CA ILE A 45 5.23 -9.90 -0.70
C ILE A 45 5.11 -8.38 -0.68
N GLY A 46 5.45 -7.73 0.42
CA GLY A 46 5.41 -6.26 0.48
C GLY A 46 5.21 -5.71 1.87
N GLY A 47 5.05 -4.39 1.92
CA GLY A 47 4.85 -3.64 3.14
C GLY A 47 3.54 -2.87 3.16
N ARG A 48 2.98 -2.71 4.37
CA ARG A 48 1.75 -1.96 4.61
C ARG A 48 1.85 -1.11 5.86
N ALA A 49 1.30 0.11 5.77
CA ALA A 49 1.01 0.93 6.92
C ALA A 49 -0.47 1.34 6.92
N TYR A 50 -1.09 1.32 8.10
CA TYR A 50 -2.44 1.81 8.31
C TYR A 50 -2.44 3.26 8.75
N LEU A 51 -3.54 3.96 8.41
CA LEU A 51 -3.83 5.31 8.86
C LEU A 51 -5.17 5.28 9.61
N ASN A 52 -5.11 5.58 10.89
CA ASN A 52 -6.31 5.59 11.73
C ASN A 52 -7.11 6.87 11.48
N SER A 53 -7.96 6.83 10.49
CA SER A 53 -8.84 7.94 10.11
C SER A 53 -10.08 7.41 9.42
N ASN A 54 -11.22 8.05 9.67
CA ASN A 54 -12.51 7.81 9.02
C ASN A 54 -12.86 8.86 7.96
N GLY A 55 -11.93 9.75 7.64
CA GLY A 55 -12.14 10.83 6.68
C GLY A 55 -12.42 10.32 5.26
N ALA A 56 -12.81 11.24 4.39
CA ALA A 56 -13.35 10.92 3.07
C ALA A 56 -12.35 11.02 1.93
N VAL A 57 -11.26 11.79 2.13
CA VAL A 57 -10.31 12.14 1.07
C VAL A 57 -8.88 11.87 1.54
N PHE A 58 -8.20 10.97 0.87
CA PHE A 58 -6.76 10.70 1.06
C PHE A 58 -5.96 11.52 0.04
N THR A 59 -4.82 12.09 0.47
CA THR A 59 -3.85 12.72 -0.43
C THR A 59 -2.43 12.36 -0.01
N ALA A 60 -1.56 12.09 -0.98
CA ALA A 60 -0.12 11.90 -0.78
C ALA A 60 0.68 12.24 -2.05
N LYS A 61 1.97 12.57 -1.88
CA LYS A 61 2.95 12.60 -2.97
C LYS A 61 3.71 11.28 -2.96
N ILE A 62 3.64 10.54 -4.06
CA ILE A 62 4.29 9.24 -4.22
C ILE A 62 5.58 9.44 -5.02
N LYS A 63 6.74 9.17 -4.42
CA LYS A 63 7.99 9.03 -5.16
C LYS A 63 8.02 7.64 -5.77
N LEU A 64 7.91 7.55 -7.08
CA LEU A 64 8.02 6.30 -7.82
C LEU A 64 9.45 5.76 -7.77
N PRO A 65 9.66 4.45 -7.79
CA PRO A 65 10.97 3.83 -7.88
C PRO A 65 11.74 4.34 -9.09
N ASP A 66 13.02 4.65 -8.92
CA ASP A 66 13.90 4.98 -10.04
C ASP A 66 14.14 3.73 -10.93
N THR A 67 14.20 2.56 -10.28
CA THR A 67 14.32 1.24 -10.93
C THR A 67 13.42 0.23 -10.27
N VAL A 68 12.87 -0.68 -11.06
CA VAL A 68 12.15 -1.87 -10.60
C VAL A 68 12.93 -3.08 -11.11
N LYS A 69 13.62 -3.78 -10.21
CA LYS A 69 14.13 -5.11 -10.51
C LYS A 69 12.93 -6.07 -10.50
N HIS A 70 12.57 -6.61 -11.64
CA HIS A 70 11.43 -7.50 -11.80
C HIS A 70 11.83 -8.66 -12.72
N ASP A 71 12.48 -9.67 -12.15
CA ASP A 71 13.12 -10.76 -12.86
C ASP A 71 12.25 -12.04 -12.89
N ASP A 72 11.00 -11.92 -12.46
CA ASP A 72 9.99 -13.00 -12.57
C ASP A 72 8.91 -12.67 -13.59
N SER A 73 8.08 -13.67 -13.89
CA SER A 73 6.90 -13.57 -14.78
C SER A 73 5.58 -13.79 -14.04
N VAL A 74 5.61 -14.00 -12.72
CA VAL A 74 4.44 -14.38 -11.94
C VAL A 74 3.89 -13.22 -11.11
N SER A 75 4.74 -12.28 -10.72
CA SER A 75 4.32 -11.16 -9.90
C SER A 75 4.05 -9.89 -10.68
N THR A 76 3.32 -8.99 -10.05
CA THR A 76 3.08 -7.64 -10.56
C THR A 76 3.34 -6.64 -9.42
N PRO A 77 4.26 -5.67 -9.62
CA PRO A 77 4.49 -4.61 -8.65
C PRO A 77 3.33 -3.61 -8.60
N TYR A 78 2.91 -3.27 -7.37
CA TYR A 78 1.88 -2.27 -7.09
C TYR A 78 2.36 -1.27 -6.04
N ILE A 79 1.98 -0.01 -6.21
CA ILE A 79 2.09 1.07 -5.24
C ILE A 79 0.70 1.67 -5.11
N TYR A 80 0.04 1.49 -3.98
CA TYR A 80 -1.34 1.90 -3.85
C TYR A 80 -1.70 2.34 -2.43
N SER A 81 -2.76 3.11 -2.34
CA SER A 81 -3.48 3.40 -1.12
C SER A 81 -4.91 2.87 -1.25
N GLY A 82 -5.64 2.88 -0.16
CA GLY A 82 -7.02 2.44 -0.16
C GLY A 82 -7.60 2.54 1.22
N PHE A 83 -8.82 2.05 1.36
CA PHE A 83 -9.55 2.10 2.61
C PHE A 83 -10.30 0.81 2.88
N LYS A 84 -10.67 0.66 4.15
CA LYS A 84 -11.67 -0.31 4.59
C LYS A 84 -12.89 0.46 5.08
N ALA A 85 -14.05 0.21 4.51
CA ALA A 85 -15.31 0.75 4.98
C ALA A 85 -15.86 -0.06 6.17
N LYS A 86 -16.72 0.54 7.00
CA LYS A 86 -17.40 -0.18 8.09
C LYS A 86 -18.28 -1.32 7.59
N SER A 87 -18.75 -1.26 6.35
CA SER A 87 -19.46 -2.35 5.67
C SER A 87 -18.59 -3.59 5.37
N GLY A 88 -17.27 -3.49 5.56
CA GLY A 88 -16.31 -4.53 5.16
C GLY A 88 -15.76 -4.35 3.74
N THR A 89 -16.33 -3.45 2.93
CA THR A 89 -15.82 -3.17 1.57
C THR A 89 -14.41 -2.59 1.65
N GLU A 90 -13.47 -3.16 0.89
CA GLU A 90 -12.11 -2.65 0.76
C GLU A 90 -11.88 -2.01 -0.61
N ALA A 91 -11.09 -0.96 -0.65
CA ALA A 91 -10.59 -0.34 -1.88
C ALA A 91 -9.08 -0.43 -1.94
N ASP A 92 -8.58 -0.75 -3.13
CA ASP A 92 -7.18 -0.71 -3.53
C ASP A 92 -7.08 0.17 -4.77
N THR A 93 -6.41 1.32 -4.65
CA THR A 93 -6.36 2.34 -5.70
C THR A 93 -4.96 2.92 -5.78
N GLY A 94 -4.38 2.97 -6.95
CA GLY A 94 -3.02 3.44 -7.10
C GLY A 94 -2.40 3.14 -8.45
N LEU A 95 -1.22 2.58 -8.43
CA LEU A 95 -0.38 2.38 -9.60
C LEU A 95 0.07 0.92 -9.70
N GLN A 96 -0.01 0.38 -10.91
CA GLN A 96 0.50 -0.92 -11.32
C GLN A 96 1.67 -0.74 -12.28
N TYR A 97 2.76 -1.45 -12.05
CA TYR A 97 3.91 -1.42 -12.95
C TYR A 97 3.68 -2.25 -14.21
N SER A 98 4.09 -1.70 -15.35
CA SER A 98 4.17 -2.41 -16.62
C SER A 98 5.64 -2.62 -16.99
N LYS A 99 6.14 -3.85 -16.86
CA LYS A 99 7.51 -4.23 -17.23
C LYS A 99 7.79 -3.96 -18.70
N GLN A 100 6.84 -4.30 -19.58
CA GLN A 100 6.99 -4.15 -21.04
C GLN A 100 7.27 -2.71 -21.48
N TYR A 101 6.63 -1.74 -20.81
CA TYR A 101 6.74 -0.32 -21.18
C TYR A 101 7.54 0.49 -20.18
N ASN A 102 7.99 -0.13 -19.08
CA ASN A 102 8.70 0.53 -17.97
C ASN A 102 7.95 1.77 -17.47
N VAL A 103 6.68 1.62 -17.14
CA VAL A 103 5.80 2.71 -16.68
C VAL A 103 4.89 2.24 -15.55
N TRP A 104 4.42 3.21 -14.76
CA TRP A 104 3.40 3.02 -13.73
C TRP A 104 2.06 3.52 -14.25
N LYS A 105 1.05 2.65 -14.29
CA LYS A 105 -0.28 2.96 -14.81
C LYS A 105 -1.34 2.95 -13.71
N PRO A 106 -2.41 3.76 -13.84
CA PRO A 106 -3.51 3.77 -12.87
C PRO A 106 -4.16 2.40 -12.72
N PHE A 107 -4.47 2.06 -11.46
CA PHE A 107 -5.15 0.83 -11.08
C PHE A 107 -6.19 1.14 -9.99
N MET A 108 -7.39 0.58 -10.11
CA MET A 108 -8.45 0.69 -9.11
C MET A 108 -9.23 -0.61 -8.97
N LYS A 109 -9.51 -0.99 -7.72
CA LYS A 109 -10.44 -2.04 -7.35
C LYS A 109 -11.20 -1.62 -6.10
N VAL A 110 -12.51 -1.77 -6.07
CA VAL A 110 -13.36 -1.48 -4.91
C VAL A 110 -14.32 -2.64 -4.68
N GLY A 111 -14.12 -3.37 -3.60
CA GLY A 111 -14.81 -4.64 -3.36
C GLY A 111 -14.57 -5.61 -4.52
N ALA A 112 -15.66 -6.10 -5.12
CA ALA A 112 -15.61 -6.95 -6.31
C ALA A 112 -15.49 -6.16 -7.64
N LYS A 113 -15.71 -4.84 -7.62
CA LYS A 113 -15.70 -4.00 -8.83
C LYS A 113 -14.28 -3.64 -9.23
N ASN A 114 -13.93 -3.84 -10.50
CA ASN A 114 -12.63 -3.50 -11.10
C ASN A 114 -12.76 -2.85 -12.49
N ASN A 115 -13.98 -2.48 -12.88
CA ASN A 115 -14.31 -1.82 -14.14
C ASN A 115 -14.01 -0.31 -14.06
N GLN A 116 -12.72 0.01 -14.07
CA GLN A 116 -12.22 1.37 -14.00
C GLN A 116 -12.63 2.19 -15.22
N THR A 117 -13.25 3.35 -15.00
CA THR A 117 -13.65 4.32 -16.02
C THR A 117 -12.76 5.56 -15.95
N TYR A 118 -12.33 6.05 -17.11
CA TYR A 118 -11.49 7.25 -17.20
C TYR A 118 -12.36 8.47 -17.53
N ILE A 119 -12.26 9.49 -16.68
CA ILE A 119 -12.96 10.76 -16.84
C ILE A 119 -12.09 11.76 -17.61
N GLU A 120 -10.77 11.74 -17.35
CA GLU A 120 -9.82 12.68 -17.95
C GLU A 120 -8.45 12.01 -18.11
N GLY A 121 -7.69 12.45 -19.13
CA GLY A 121 -6.26 12.13 -19.28
C GLY A 121 -5.94 10.73 -19.82
N LYS A 122 -6.93 9.92 -20.20
CA LYS A 122 -6.73 8.56 -20.71
C LYS A 122 -5.67 8.48 -21.80
N ASP A 123 -5.71 9.39 -22.77
CA ASP A 123 -4.80 9.36 -23.94
C ASP A 123 -3.36 9.72 -23.57
N LYS A 124 -3.14 10.38 -22.45
CA LYS A 124 -1.82 10.80 -21.97
C LYS A 124 -1.17 9.79 -21.02
N PHE A 125 -1.97 8.95 -20.35
CA PHE A 125 -1.52 8.01 -19.31
C PHE A 125 -2.01 6.58 -19.59
N THR A 126 -1.86 6.13 -20.83
CA THR A 126 -2.20 4.76 -21.25
C THR A 126 -1.16 3.74 -20.77
N TYR A 127 -1.37 2.50 -21.14
CA TYR A 127 -0.44 1.39 -20.88
C TYR A 127 0.98 1.63 -21.35
N THR A 128 1.13 2.33 -22.49
CA THR A 128 2.42 2.62 -23.12
C THR A 128 3.06 3.88 -22.57
N LYS A 129 2.24 4.82 -22.07
CA LYS A 129 2.68 6.15 -21.68
C LYS A 129 2.75 6.38 -20.18
N GLY A 130 2.11 5.63 -19.34
CA GLY A 130 2.05 5.68 -17.87
C GLY A 130 2.99 6.67 -17.17
N PHE A 131 2.97 6.74 -15.86
CA PHE A 131 3.90 7.61 -15.13
C PHE A 131 5.33 7.08 -15.20
N ARG A 132 6.28 7.97 -15.44
CA ARG A 132 7.70 7.67 -15.61
C ARG A 132 8.31 7.20 -14.28
N PRO A 133 9.12 6.12 -14.25
CA PRO A 133 9.93 5.74 -13.11
C PRO A 133 10.77 6.93 -12.60
N GLY A 134 11.00 6.99 -11.30
CA GLY A 134 11.74 8.06 -10.66
C GLY A 134 11.00 9.39 -10.54
N SER A 135 9.83 9.55 -11.16
CA SER A 135 9.03 10.78 -11.01
C SER A 135 8.24 10.80 -9.69
N THR A 136 7.67 11.95 -9.36
CA THR A 136 6.74 12.10 -8.24
C THR A 136 5.32 12.23 -8.79
N VAL A 137 4.40 11.46 -8.23
CA VAL A 137 2.97 11.49 -8.57
C VAL A 137 2.20 11.97 -7.34
N GLN A 138 1.41 13.04 -7.48
CA GLN A 138 0.44 13.42 -6.47
C GLN A 138 -0.82 12.57 -6.67
N MET A 139 -1.23 11.87 -5.63
CA MET A 139 -2.42 11.03 -5.60
C MET A 139 -3.46 11.62 -4.67
N THR A 140 -4.71 11.70 -5.14
CA THR A 140 -5.87 12.00 -4.31
C THR A 140 -6.94 10.94 -4.54
N ILE A 141 -7.46 10.35 -3.46
CA ILE A 141 -8.52 9.35 -3.51
C ILE A 141 -9.72 9.89 -2.75
N TYR A 142 -10.86 9.93 -3.42
CA TYR A 142 -12.15 10.28 -2.86
C TYR A 142 -12.97 9.00 -2.68
N LYS A 143 -13.38 8.71 -1.44
CA LYS A 143 -14.19 7.51 -1.17
C LYS A 143 -15.51 7.51 -1.94
N ASN A 144 -16.11 8.70 -2.11
CA ASN A 144 -17.41 8.86 -2.74
C ASN A 144 -17.54 10.25 -3.39
N VAL A 145 -17.69 10.27 -4.71
CA VAL A 145 -18.05 11.45 -5.51
C VAL A 145 -19.27 11.05 -6.33
N ASN A 146 -20.45 11.52 -5.92
CA ASN A 146 -21.74 11.16 -6.57
C ASN A 146 -21.96 9.63 -6.68
N GLY A 147 -21.65 8.90 -5.59
CA GLY A 147 -21.79 7.43 -5.58
C GLY A 147 -20.55 6.66 -6.06
N ASN A 148 -19.55 7.32 -6.66
CA ASN A 148 -18.39 6.69 -7.26
C ASN A 148 -17.13 6.84 -6.38
N THR A 149 -16.27 5.84 -6.31
CA THR A 149 -14.93 6.01 -5.76
C THR A 149 -14.03 6.57 -6.85
N ARG A 150 -13.40 7.71 -6.60
CA ARG A 150 -12.58 8.44 -7.59
C ARG A 150 -11.13 8.53 -7.15
N MET A 151 -10.23 8.40 -8.11
CA MET A 151 -8.80 8.68 -7.94
C MET A 151 -8.35 9.72 -8.96
N THR A 152 -7.61 10.71 -8.48
CA THR A 152 -6.92 11.71 -9.30
C THR A 152 -5.42 11.53 -9.12
N LEU A 153 -4.69 11.49 -10.21
CA LEU A 153 -3.23 11.43 -10.24
C LEU A 153 -2.71 12.61 -11.05
N TRP A 154 -1.69 13.29 -10.54
CA TRP A 154 -0.95 14.34 -11.24
C TRP A 154 0.53 13.97 -11.27
N GLY A 155 1.14 13.94 -12.45
CA GLY A 155 2.55 13.57 -12.59
C GLY A 155 3.04 13.64 -14.03
N THR A 156 4.26 13.16 -14.26
CA THR A 156 4.91 13.17 -15.58
C THR A 156 4.87 11.77 -16.18
N ASN A 157 4.38 11.67 -17.41
CA ASN A 157 4.38 10.42 -18.17
C ASN A 157 5.74 10.12 -18.81
N ASN A 158 5.84 8.97 -19.47
CA ASN A 158 7.08 8.52 -20.09
C ASN A 158 7.53 9.41 -21.26
N ASP A 159 6.61 10.08 -21.93
CA ASP A 159 6.89 11.02 -23.03
C ASP A 159 7.31 12.42 -22.53
N GLY A 160 7.35 12.64 -21.19
CA GLY A 160 7.69 13.94 -20.59
C GLY A 160 6.50 14.89 -20.42
N TYR A 161 5.29 14.49 -20.81
CA TYR A 161 4.09 15.30 -20.54
C TYR A 161 3.73 15.25 -19.06
N THR A 162 3.54 16.42 -18.45
CA THR A 162 3.07 16.55 -17.07
C THR A 162 1.61 16.98 -17.08
N GLY A 163 0.78 16.23 -16.36
CA GLY A 163 -0.64 16.49 -16.32
C GLY A 163 -1.42 15.59 -15.39
N ARG A 164 -2.72 15.66 -15.50
CA ARG A 164 -3.67 14.96 -14.65
C ARG A 164 -4.35 13.81 -15.38
N ILE A 165 -4.63 12.75 -14.62
CA ILE A 165 -5.58 11.73 -14.99
C ILE A 165 -6.62 11.60 -13.88
N ILE A 166 -7.89 11.46 -14.24
CA ILE A 166 -9.00 11.19 -13.33
C ILE A 166 -9.66 9.89 -13.74
N THR A 167 -9.81 9.00 -12.78
CA THR A 167 -10.44 7.69 -12.99
C THR A 167 -11.32 7.32 -11.81
N GLU A 168 -12.33 6.49 -12.04
CA GLU A 168 -13.27 6.07 -11.00
C GLU A 168 -13.81 4.65 -11.22
N ILE A 169 -14.28 4.06 -10.12
CA ILE A 169 -15.18 2.91 -10.13
C ILE A 169 -16.57 3.42 -9.79
N GLN A 170 -17.51 3.15 -10.69
CA GLN A 170 -18.87 3.67 -10.59
C GLN A 170 -19.71 2.88 -9.57
N GLU A 171 -20.72 3.56 -9.01
CA GLU A 171 -21.75 2.97 -8.13
C GLU A 171 -21.17 2.18 -6.95
N THR A 172 -20.08 2.65 -6.36
CA THR A 172 -19.49 2.01 -5.18
C THR A 172 -20.25 2.34 -3.91
N ASN A 173 -20.88 3.51 -3.84
CA ASN A 173 -21.72 4.00 -2.76
C ASN A 173 -21.07 3.81 -1.36
N ILE A 174 -19.78 4.10 -1.25
CA ILE A 174 -19.01 3.89 -0.02
C ILE A 174 -19.54 4.78 1.10
N GLY A 175 -19.93 4.15 2.18
CA GLY A 175 -20.36 4.80 3.41
C GLY A 175 -19.20 5.27 4.30
N THR A 176 -19.28 4.99 5.60
CA THR A 176 -18.25 5.37 6.59
C THR A 176 -16.99 4.53 6.43
N ILE A 177 -15.83 5.20 6.41
CA ILE A 177 -14.52 4.56 6.42
C ILE A 177 -14.18 4.14 7.87
N SER A 178 -13.56 2.99 8.04
CA SER A 178 -12.97 2.55 9.31
C SER A 178 -11.47 2.84 9.38
N SER A 179 -10.74 2.72 8.28
CA SER A 179 -9.31 3.01 8.20
C SER A 179 -8.86 3.21 6.76
N TRP A 180 -7.74 3.91 6.59
CA TRP A 180 -6.99 3.98 5.34
C TRP A 180 -5.72 3.12 5.43
N LYS A 181 -5.09 2.85 4.29
CA LYS A 181 -3.86 2.08 4.19
C LYS A 181 -2.98 2.59 3.05
N THR A 182 -1.66 2.41 3.18
CA THR A 182 -0.68 2.58 2.11
C THR A 182 0.11 1.29 1.97
N LEU A 183 0.38 0.87 0.73
CA LEU A 183 1.07 -0.39 0.43
C LEU A 183 2.02 -0.24 -0.75
N ALA A 184 3.10 -1.04 -0.70
CA ALA A 184 3.88 -1.40 -1.87
C ALA A 184 4.08 -2.92 -1.85
N THR A 185 3.72 -3.59 -2.95
CA THR A 185 3.69 -5.05 -3.00
C THR A 185 4.11 -5.57 -4.37
N ALA A 186 4.70 -6.77 -4.40
CA ALA A 186 4.75 -7.61 -5.58
C ALA A 186 3.68 -8.71 -5.41
N ALA A 187 2.56 -8.56 -6.11
CA ALA A 187 1.39 -9.42 -5.96
C ALA A 187 1.40 -10.57 -6.98
N VAL A 188 0.88 -11.73 -6.58
CA VAL A 188 0.70 -12.92 -7.41
C VAL A 188 -0.77 -13.32 -7.47
N SER A 189 -1.14 -14.07 -8.51
CA SER A 189 -2.51 -14.58 -8.67
C SER A 189 -2.83 -15.71 -7.67
N TYR A 190 -1.85 -16.55 -7.38
CA TYR A 190 -1.98 -17.72 -6.50
C TYR A 190 -0.91 -17.70 -5.42
N GLU A 191 -1.26 -18.11 -4.20
CA GLU A 191 -0.32 -18.17 -3.07
C GLU A 191 0.90 -19.07 -3.37
N SER A 192 0.70 -20.16 -4.10
CA SER A 192 1.78 -21.06 -4.53
C SER A 192 2.86 -20.43 -5.41
N GLN A 193 2.61 -19.23 -5.95
CA GLN A 193 3.57 -18.50 -6.77
C GLN A 193 4.51 -17.59 -5.94
N ARG A 194 4.26 -17.45 -4.63
CA ARG A 194 5.02 -16.49 -3.77
C ARG A 194 6.53 -16.72 -3.83
N ASP A 195 6.97 -17.97 -3.76
CA ASP A 195 8.39 -18.33 -3.70
C ASP A 195 9.12 -18.07 -5.03
N ALA A 196 8.38 -17.88 -6.11
CA ALA A 196 8.90 -17.53 -7.43
C ALA A 196 9.07 -16.02 -7.65
N ILE A 197 8.63 -15.17 -6.70
CA ILE A 197 8.76 -13.71 -6.82
C ILE A 197 10.26 -13.34 -6.80
N LYS A 198 10.70 -12.53 -7.77
CA LYS A 198 12.04 -11.94 -7.87
C LYS A 198 11.89 -10.46 -8.20
N THR A 199 11.37 -9.70 -7.24
CA THR A 199 10.99 -8.31 -7.44
C THR A 199 11.51 -7.45 -6.29
N ASN A 200 12.30 -6.41 -6.63
CA ASN A 200 12.82 -5.44 -5.69
C ASN A 200 12.54 -4.03 -6.19
N PHE A 201 11.99 -3.18 -5.32
CA PHE A 201 11.82 -1.75 -5.56
C PHE A 201 11.56 -1.01 -4.26
N SER A 202 11.77 0.31 -4.27
CA SER A 202 11.49 1.17 -3.12
C SER A 202 10.67 2.37 -3.55
N THR A 203 9.72 2.75 -2.72
CA THR A 203 8.82 3.89 -2.93
C THR A 203 8.56 4.62 -1.63
N SER A 204 8.08 5.87 -1.71
CA SER A 204 7.59 6.57 -0.53
C SER A 204 6.28 7.29 -0.82
N PHE A 205 5.44 7.35 0.22
CA PHE A 205 4.26 8.19 0.31
C PHE A 205 4.62 9.35 1.23
N ASN A 206 4.64 10.55 0.71
CA ASN A 206 5.06 11.76 1.44
C ASN A 206 3.89 12.71 1.61
N ASN A 207 3.89 13.45 2.71
CA ASN A 207 2.86 14.43 3.04
C ASN A 207 1.46 13.83 3.04
N ILE A 208 1.30 12.66 3.67
CA ILE A 208 0.01 11.98 3.75
C ILE A 208 -0.97 12.82 4.56
N THR A 209 -2.13 13.08 3.97
CA THR A 209 -3.24 13.73 4.65
C THR A 209 -4.55 12.99 4.41
N ILE A 210 -5.46 13.05 5.40
CA ILE A 210 -6.86 12.67 5.27
C ILE A 210 -7.71 13.90 5.60
N ASP A 211 -8.59 14.30 4.65
CA ASP A 211 -9.37 15.53 4.74
C ASP A 211 -8.49 16.76 5.08
N ASN A 212 -7.34 16.87 4.39
CA ASN A 212 -6.32 17.92 4.55
C ASN A 212 -5.63 17.95 5.95
N LYS A 213 -5.82 16.95 6.78
CA LYS A 213 -5.14 16.83 8.08
C LYS A 213 -4.04 15.78 7.98
N ALA A 214 -2.84 16.11 8.45
CA ALA A 214 -1.73 15.14 8.53
C ALA A 214 -2.13 13.97 9.43
N VAL A 215 -1.85 12.75 8.98
CA VAL A 215 -2.11 11.51 9.73
C VAL A 215 -0.82 10.73 9.81
N THR A 216 -0.42 10.34 11.02
CA THR A 216 0.76 9.49 11.22
C THR A 216 0.40 8.05 10.93
N PRO A 217 1.08 7.40 9.95
CA PRO A 217 0.86 6.00 9.64
C PRO A 217 1.40 5.07 10.75
N VAL A 218 0.81 3.88 10.87
CA VAL A 218 1.27 2.82 11.78
C VAL A 218 1.66 1.60 10.96
N ILE A 219 2.88 1.10 11.15
CA ILE A 219 3.38 -0.09 10.45
C ILE A 219 2.52 -1.29 10.83
N ASP A 220 2.05 -2.03 9.80
CA ASP A 220 1.22 -3.21 9.99
C ASP A 220 1.87 -4.49 9.43
N THR A 221 2.40 -4.43 8.22
CA THR A 221 2.96 -5.59 7.52
C THR A 221 4.34 -5.30 6.96
N GLN A 222 5.27 -6.25 7.18
CA GLN A 222 6.61 -6.25 6.60
C GLN A 222 6.93 -7.68 6.17
N ASP A 223 6.47 -8.07 4.99
CA ASP A 223 6.61 -9.42 4.42
C ASP A 223 7.59 -9.36 3.23
N ASN A 224 8.83 -9.77 3.44
CA ASN A 224 9.94 -9.52 2.53
C ASN A 224 9.97 -8.02 2.10
N ALA A 225 9.78 -7.15 3.07
CA ALA A 225 9.78 -5.71 2.88
C ALA A 225 10.20 -5.00 4.17
N LYS A 226 10.77 -3.81 4.02
CA LYS A 226 11.03 -2.87 5.11
C LYS A 226 10.09 -1.69 4.98
N VAL A 227 9.35 -1.40 6.05
CA VAL A 227 8.50 -0.21 6.16
C VAL A 227 9.10 0.74 7.18
N SER A 228 9.20 2.01 6.83
CA SER A 228 9.68 3.07 7.73
C SER A 228 8.67 4.21 7.74
N VAL A 229 8.39 4.76 8.91
CA VAL A 229 7.47 5.88 9.12
C VAL A 229 8.23 7.05 9.73
N SER A 230 8.01 8.25 9.23
CA SER A 230 8.53 9.50 9.77
C SER A 230 7.49 10.60 9.63
N GLY A 231 6.88 11.02 10.75
CA GLY A 231 5.74 11.92 10.74
C GLY A 231 4.58 11.36 9.91
N ASN A 232 4.16 12.09 8.88
CA ASN A 232 3.13 11.67 7.94
C ASN A 232 3.71 11.11 6.61
N ASN A 233 4.90 10.52 6.67
CA ASN A 233 5.54 9.89 5.51
C ASN A 233 5.75 8.40 5.76
N VAL A 234 5.65 7.60 4.69
CA VAL A 234 5.94 6.15 4.70
C VAL A 234 6.91 5.84 3.58
N THR A 235 7.98 5.13 3.89
CA THR A 235 8.85 4.51 2.88
C THR A 235 8.69 3.00 2.95
N ILE A 236 8.52 2.36 1.80
CA ILE A 236 8.37 0.91 1.70
C ILE A 236 9.38 0.40 0.68
N SER A 237 10.25 -0.49 1.12
CA SER A 237 11.21 -1.21 0.26
C SER A 237 10.80 -2.68 0.22
N VAL A 238 10.43 -3.16 -0.96
CA VAL A 238 10.11 -4.57 -1.24
C VAL A 238 11.42 -5.23 -1.70
N ASN A 239 11.82 -6.30 -1.02
CA ASN A 239 13.08 -6.99 -1.28
C ASN A 239 12.83 -8.50 -1.23
N GLN A 240 13.16 -9.19 -2.32
CA GLN A 240 13.15 -10.65 -2.39
C GLN A 240 14.59 -11.12 -2.60
#